data_f3bd270eabb705ca570cfb42c5b0b5cd
#
_entry.id   f3bd270eabb705ca570cfb42c5b0b5cd
#
_cell.length_a   1.000
_cell.length_b   1.000
_cell.length_c   1.000
_cell.angle_alpha   90.00
_cell.angle_beta   90.00
_cell.angle_gamma   90.00
#
_symmetry.space_group_name_H-M   'P 1'
#
loop_
_entity.id
_entity.type
_entity.pdbx_description
1 polymer ?
#
loop_
_entity_poly.entity_id
_entity_poly.type
_entity_poly.pdbx_seq_one_letter_code
_entity_poly.pdbx_strand_id
1 'polypeptide(L)'
;MRLHFRGVVLPEGEVRDLWVRDGVLTGEPIREADTIATAGWILPGLVDAHCHVGIKHGGGHEDRAGAVAQAEVERDAGALLLRDAGSPIDTRFLDDRDDLPRIIRAGRHIARPKRYIRELGIEVDDERELPDIVAEQARRGDGWVKLVGDWIDRSIGDLAPLWSDAALQAAIDAAHREGARVTAHVFGEDALPGLLDAGIDCIEHGTGLTDDTITRMAAHGTALVPTLINIDTFPGIADGASKFPAYAAHMRDLHRRSRDTVARAHEAGVPIYTGTDAGGSIRHGRIADEIIALTEAGFSPHHALAAGSWQARGWLGHRGIEPGAPADFVVYDEDPRTNLATLSNPACVVLRGRVHLRRSPVTVHR
;
A
#
# COMPACT_ATOMS: atom_id res chain seq x y z
N MET A 1 -3.95 -24.39 -17.86
CA MET A 1 -2.57 -24.01 -18.27
C MET A 1 -1.60 -24.72 -17.37
N ARG A 2 -0.46 -25.25 -17.89
CA ARG A 2 0.56 -25.97 -17.13
C ARG A 2 1.89 -25.28 -17.37
N LEU A 3 2.47 -24.68 -16.34
CA LEU A 3 3.70 -23.91 -16.45
C LEU A 3 4.75 -24.43 -15.47
N HIS A 4 6.00 -24.22 -15.85
CA HIS A 4 7.16 -24.53 -15.04
C HIS A 4 8.12 -23.33 -15.01
N PHE A 5 8.63 -23.05 -13.81
CA PHE A 5 9.65 -22.03 -13.55
C PHE A 5 10.71 -22.67 -12.65
N ARG A 6 11.96 -22.30 -12.88
CA ARG A 6 13.08 -22.66 -12.02
C ARG A 6 13.89 -21.41 -11.70
N GLY A 7 14.20 -21.20 -10.43
CA GLY A 7 14.96 -20.04 -9.99
C GLY A 7 15.18 -20.02 -8.48
N VAL A 8 15.86 -18.99 -8.01
CA VAL A 8 16.02 -18.72 -6.57
C VAL A 8 14.72 -18.12 -6.05
N VAL A 9 14.06 -18.83 -5.15
CA VAL A 9 12.77 -18.38 -4.57
C VAL A 9 13.01 -17.63 -3.27
N LEU A 10 12.47 -16.42 -3.15
CA LEU A 10 12.53 -15.60 -1.96
C LEU A 10 11.26 -15.76 -1.12
N PRO A 11 11.35 -15.62 0.20
CA PRO A 11 12.50 -15.14 1.00
C PRO A 11 13.58 -16.20 1.29
N GLU A 12 13.33 -17.50 1.10
CA GLU A 12 14.23 -18.58 1.54
C GLU A 12 15.61 -18.52 0.83
N GLY A 13 15.63 -18.04 -0.41
CA GLY A 13 16.86 -17.94 -1.20
C GLY A 13 17.34 -19.28 -1.78
N GLU A 14 16.45 -20.25 -1.89
CA GLU A 14 16.73 -21.59 -2.40
C GLU A 14 16.36 -21.71 -3.87
N VAL A 15 17.15 -22.47 -4.63
CA VAL A 15 16.79 -22.83 -6.01
C VAL A 15 15.67 -23.86 -5.96
N ARG A 16 14.51 -23.50 -6.52
CA ARG A 16 13.34 -24.37 -6.55
C ARG A 16 12.74 -24.46 -7.95
N ASP A 17 12.07 -25.58 -8.21
CA ASP A 17 11.17 -25.73 -9.34
C ASP A 17 9.75 -25.38 -8.86
N LEU A 18 9.11 -24.43 -9.55
CA LEU A 18 7.72 -24.04 -9.30
C LEU A 18 6.86 -24.57 -10.45
N TRP A 19 5.84 -25.33 -10.09
CA TRP A 19 4.87 -25.87 -11.04
C TRP A 19 3.53 -25.20 -10.85
N VAL A 20 2.92 -24.78 -11.95
CA VAL A 20 1.61 -24.11 -11.94
C VAL A 20 0.61 -24.97 -12.73
N ARG A 21 -0.54 -25.23 -12.11
CA ARG A 21 -1.68 -25.91 -12.75
C ARG A 21 -2.93 -25.08 -12.51
N ASP A 22 -3.56 -24.63 -13.60
CA ASP A 22 -4.85 -23.93 -13.56
C ASP A 22 -4.87 -22.75 -12.57
N GLY A 23 -3.82 -21.96 -12.59
CA GLY A 23 -3.69 -20.76 -11.77
C GLY A 23 -3.11 -20.96 -10.36
N VAL A 24 -2.81 -22.19 -9.97
CA VAL A 24 -2.40 -22.56 -8.61
C VAL A 24 -1.01 -23.20 -8.62
N LEU A 25 -0.20 -22.88 -7.63
CA LEU A 25 1.09 -23.54 -7.38
C LEU A 25 0.86 -24.97 -6.88
N THR A 26 1.65 -25.93 -7.37
CA THR A 26 1.62 -27.32 -6.91
C THR A 26 3.01 -27.75 -6.46
N GLY A 27 3.06 -28.60 -5.44
CA GLY A 27 4.31 -29.25 -4.98
C GLY A 27 4.78 -30.39 -5.88
N GLU A 28 3.95 -30.85 -6.82
CA GLU A 28 4.23 -31.99 -7.67
C GLU A 28 4.65 -31.56 -9.09
N PRO A 29 5.67 -32.18 -9.68
CA PRO A 29 6.03 -31.96 -11.08
C PRO A 29 4.86 -32.22 -12.03
N ILE A 30 4.71 -31.39 -13.04
CA ILE A 30 3.65 -31.51 -14.05
C ILE A 30 4.27 -32.00 -15.37
N ARG A 31 3.80 -33.14 -15.87
CA ARG A 31 4.20 -33.60 -17.21
C ARG A 31 3.70 -32.62 -18.28
N GLU A 32 4.57 -32.38 -19.28
CA GLU A 32 4.24 -31.52 -20.43
C GLU A 32 3.88 -30.09 -20.01
N ALA A 33 4.54 -29.57 -18.97
CA ALA A 33 4.43 -28.16 -18.61
C ALA A 33 5.34 -27.33 -19.50
N ASP A 34 4.86 -26.14 -19.91
CA ASP A 34 5.66 -25.17 -20.64
C ASP A 34 6.68 -24.52 -19.69
N THR A 35 7.96 -24.70 -19.93
CA THR A 35 9.01 -24.05 -19.16
C THR A 35 9.15 -22.60 -19.58
N ILE A 36 8.84 -21.70 -18.67
CA ILE A 36 8.85 -20.25 -18.90
C ILE A 36 10.19 -19.62 -18.50
N ALA A 37 10.75 -20.05 -17.36
CA ALA A 37 12.02 -19.57 -16.85
C ALA A 37 12.86 -20.75 -16.31
N THR A 38 14.17 -20.74 -16.55
CA THR A 38 15.13 -21.76 -16.07
C THR A 38 16.14 -21.17 -15.09
N ALA A 39 16.07 -19.88 -14.82
CA ALA A 39 16.94 -19.13 -13.90
C ALA A 39 16.21 -17.83 -13.47
N GLY A 40 16.81 -17.09 -12.56
CA GLY A 40 16.31 -15.80 -12.06
C GLY A 40 15.92 -15.88 -10.59
N TRP A 41 15.46 -14.74 -10.07
CA TRP A 41 14.96 -14.57 -8.70
C TRP A 41 13.46 -14.44 -8.71
N ILE A 42 12.79 -15.32 -8.00
CA ILE A 42 11.33 -15.42 -7.97
C ILE A 42 10.85 -14.99 -6.59
N LEU A 43 9.95 -14.01 -6.55
CA LEU A 43 9.35 -13.56 -5.30
C LEU A 43 7.83 -13.45 -5.43
N PRO A 44 7.11 -13.57 -4.31
CA PRO A 44 5.68 -13.28 -4.30
C PRO A 44 5.42 -11.92 -4.91
N GLY A 45 4.33 -11.77 -5.66
CA GLY A 45 3.97 -10.50 -6.26
C GLY A 45 4.05 -9.35 -5.26
N LEU A 46 4.55 -8.21 -5.72
CA LEU A 46 4.69 -7.02 -4.89
C LEU A 46 3.32 -6.54 -4.39
N VAL A 47 3.34 -5.77 -3.32
CA VAL A 47 2.15 -5.22 -2.68
C VAL A 47 2.24 -3.71 -2.65
N ASP A 48 1.23 -3.04 -3.17
CA ASP A 48 0.99 -1.63 -2.89
C ASP A 48 -0.13 -1.54 -1.84
N ALA A 49 0.26 -1.28 -0.59
CA ALA A 49 -0.66 -1.26 0.53
C ALA A 49 -1.34 0.10 0.73
N HIS A 50 -1.09 1.07 -0.13
CA HIS A 50 -1.75 2.36 -0.17
C HIS A 50 -1.76 2.92 -1.59
N CYS A 51 -2.83 2.69 -2.30
CA CYS A 51 -3.08 3.32 -3.59
C CYS A 51 -4.57 3.68 -3.71
N HIS A 52 -4.94 4.36 -4.78
CA HIS A 52 -6.28 4.86 -5.05
C HIS A 52 -6.67 4.59 -6.50
N VAL A 53 -7.12 3.36 -6.80
CA VAL A 53 -7.60 2.99 -8.14
C VAL A 53 -8.91 3.74 -8.42
N GLY A 54 -8.93 4.53 -9.48
CA GLY A 54 -10.07 5.37 -9.83
C GLY A 54 -9.89 6.86 -9.53
N ILE A 55 -8.73 7.27 -8.98
CA ILE A 55 -8.34 8.68 -8.87
C ILE A 55 -7.35 9.02 -9.99
N LYS A 56 -7.62 10.11 -10.72
CA LYS A 56 -6.71 10.61 -11.76
C LYS A 56 -5.44 11.22 -11.19
N HIS A 57 -4.33 11.01 -11.85
CA HIS A 57 -3.14 11.83 -11.61
C HIS A 57 -3.46 13.30 -11.87
N GLY A 58 -3.19 14.16 -10.88
CA GLY A 58 -3.59 15.56 -10.88
C GLY A 58 -5.00 15.83 -10.31
N GLY A 59 -5.73 14.78 -9.89
CA GLY A 59 -7.03 14.88 -9.22
C GLY A 59 -8.23 14.60 -10.11
N GLY A 60 -9.38 14.39 -9.47
CA GLY A 60 -10.63 13.98 -10.14
C GLY A 60 -10.78 12.48 -10.27
N HIS A 61 -11.88 12.04 -10.90
CA HIS A 61 -12.26 10.63 -10.97
C HIS A 61 -11.88 10.04 -12.33
N GLU A 62 -11.40 8.80 -12.33
CA GLU A 62 -11.33 7.99 -13.55
C GLU A 62 -12.70 7.44 -13.93
N ASP A 63 -12.84 7.13 -15.23
CA ASP A 63 -13.90 6.24 -15.68
C ASP A 63 -13.46 4.76 -15.53
N ARG A 64 -14.33 3.83 -15.95
CA ARG A 64 -14.04 2.38 -15.89
C ARG A 64 -12.78 2.00 -16.68
N ALA A 65 -12.56 2.61 -17.84
CA ALA A 65 -11.42 2.31 -18.69
C ALA A 65 -10.11 2.84 -18.06
N GLY A 66 -10.15 4.03 -17.48
CA GLY A 66 -9.03 4.61 -16.75
C GLY A 66 -8.66 3.78 -15.52
N ALA A 67 -9.63 3.32 -14.73
CA ALA A 67 -9.37 2.45 -13.58
C ALA A 67 -8.77 1.10 -14.00
N VAL A 68 -9.22 0.51 -15.12
CA VAL A 68 -8.60 -0.69 -15.71
C VAL A 68 -7.15 -0.42 -16.08
N ALA A 69 -6.88 0.69 -16.79
CA ALA A 69 -5.51 1.04 -17.20
C ALA A 69 -4.58 1.25 -15.99
N GLN A 70 -5.06 1.86 -14.91
CA GLN A 70 -4.31 1.99 -13.65
C GLN A 70 -3.95 0.63 -13.06
N ALA A 71 -4.91 -0.29 -12.98
CA ALA A 71 -4.67 -1.63 -12.45
C ALA A 71 -3.72 -2.46 -13.36
N GLU A 72 -3.77 -2.27 -14.69
CA GLU A 72 -2.82 -2.89 -15.63
C GLU A 72 -1.38 -2.37 -15.41
N VAL A 73 -1.22 -1.07 -15.18
CA VAL A 73 0.09 -0.46 -14.86
C VAL A 73 0.67 -1.03 -13.56
N GLU A 74 -0.16 -1.20 -12.52
CA GLU A 74 0.26 -1.84 -11.26
C GLU A 74 0.71 -3.29 -11.48
N ARG A 75 -0.09 -4.08 -12.21
CA ARG A 75 0.28 -5.45 -12.58
C ARG A 75 1.61 -5.52 -13.29
N ASP A 76 1.80 -4.69 -14.30
CA ASP A 76 3.00 -4.72 -15.15
C ASP A 76 4.25 -4.24 -14.41
N ALA A 77 4.08 -3.44 -13.33
CA ALA A 77 5.11 -3.10 -12.36
C ALA A 77 5.37 -4.21 -11.32
N GLY A 78 4.60 -5.31 -11.36
CA GLY A 78 4.74 -6.43 -10.44
C GLY A 78 3.94 -6.30 -9.15
N ALA A 79 3.15 -5.24 -8.95
CA ALA A 79 2.22 -5.11 -7.83
C ALA A 79 0.96 -5.94 -8.12
N LEU A 80 0.89 -7.14 -7.51
CA LEU A 80 -0.15 -8.12 -7.76
C LEU A 80 -1.20 -8.20 -6.65
N LEU A 81 -1.01 -7.42 -5.59
CA LEU A 81 -1.97 -7.20 -4.51
C LEU A 81 -1.96 -5.73 -4.16
N LEU A 82 -3.13 -5.11 -4.21
CA LEU A 82 -3.33 -3.69 -3.91
C LEU A 82 -4.24 -3.56 -2.70
N ARG A 83 -3.93 -2.66 -1.75
CA ARG A 83 -4.90 -2.15 -0.79
C ARG A 83 -5.29 -0.74 -1.22
N ASP A 84 -6.49 -0.63 -1.79
CA ASP A 84 -7.09 0.65 -2.14
C ASP A 84 -7.53 1.36 -0.86
N ALA A 85 -6.79 2.40 -0.49
CA ALA A 85 -7.01 3.18 0.73
C ALA A 85 -8.15 4.21 0.59
N GLY A 86 -9.05 3.98 -0.34
CA GLY A 86 -10.25 4.76 -0.59
C GLY A 86 -10.36 5.22 -2.04
N SER A 87 -11.49 4.93 -2.66
CA SER A 87 -11.80 5.36 -4.02
C SER A 87 -13.15 6.08 -4.07
N PRO A 88 -13.28 7.14 -4.88
CA PRO A 88 -14.56 7.81 -5.08
C PRO A 88 -15.54 6.98 -5.94
N ILE A 89 -15.04 5.99 -6.68
CA ILE A 89 -15.83 5.11 -7.54
C ILE A 89 -15.83 3.67 -7.00
N ASP A 90 -16.89 2.92 -7.32
CA ASP A 90 -16.93 1.49 -7.04
C ASP A 90 -16.11 0.73 -8.09
N THR A 91 -14.97 0.18 -7.66
CA THR A 91 -14.01 -0.55 -8.50
C THR A 91 -14.27 -2.07 -8.55
N ARG A 92 -15.39 -2.60 -7.99
CA ARG A 92 -15.67 -4.04 -7.96
C ARG A 92 -15.79 -4.68 -9.33
N PHE A 93 -16.09 -3.92 -10.36
CA PHE A 93 -16.09 -4.41 -11.74
C PHE A 93 -14.70 -4.91 -12.21
N LEU A 94 -13.63 -4.55 -11.51
CA LEU A 94 -12.28 -5.07 -11.79
C LEU A 94 -12.10 -6.52 -11.32
N ASP A 95 -12.94 -6.99 -10.39
CA ASP A 95 -12.85 -8.36 -9.86
C ASP A 95 -13.27 -9.41 -10.89
N ASP A 96 -14.07 -9.02 -11.90
CA ASP A 96 -14.46 -9.86 -13.04
C ASP A 96 -13.28 -10.14 -14.01
N ARG A 97 -12.15 -9.44 -13.81
CA ARG A 97 -10.94 -9.50 -14.62
C ARG A 97 -9.87 -10.31 -13.91
N ASP A 98 -9.59 -11.50 -14.43
CA ASP A 98 -8.56 -12.40 -13.89
C ASP A 98 -7.13 -12.02 -14.31
N ASP A 99 -6.99 -11.02 -15.17
CA ASP A 99 -5.74 -10.44 -15.64
C ASP A 99 -5.32 -9.15 -14.89
N LEU A 100 -6.08 -8.74 -13.85
CA LEU A 100 -5.77 -7.57 -13.01
C LEU A 100 -5.37 -7.99 -11.58
N PRO A 101 -4.59 -7.16 -10.85
CA PRO A 101 -4.24 -7.42 -9.46
C PRO A 101 -5.47 -7.62 -8.58
N ARG A 102 -5.30 -8.33 -7.47
CA ARG A 102 -6.31 -8.34 -6.41
C ARG A 102 -6.34 -6.98 -5.73
N ILE A 103 -7.55 -6.49 -5.46
CA ILE A 103 -7.75 -5.23 -4.77
C ILE A 103 -8.50 -5.50 -3.46
N ILE A 104 -7.94 -5.01 -2.35
CA ILE A 104 -8.58 -4.95 -1.03
C ILE A 104 -9.01 -3.50 -0.82
N ARG A 105 -10.30 -3.25 -0.73
CA ARG A 105 -10.87 -1.89 -0.71
C ARG A 105 -11.21 -1.46 0.71
N ALA A 106 -10.86 -0.21 1.03
CA ALA A 106 -11.29 0.46 2.26
C ALA A 106 -12.59 1.28 2.08
N GLY A 107 -13.28 1.10 0.95
CA GLY A 107 -14.47 1.89 0.62
C GLY A 107 -14.12 3.31 0.20
N ARG A 108 -14.84 4.31 0.70
CA ARG A 108 -14.56 5.73 0.45
C ARG A 108 -13.90 6.37 1.69
N HIS A 109 -13.06 7.37 1.47
CA HIS A 109 -12.53 8.19 2.57
C HIS A 109 -13.68 8.81 3.37
N ILE A 110 -13.48 8.94 4.68
CA ILE A 110 -14.43 9.61 5.57
C ILE A 110 -13.72 10.83 6.17
N ALA A 111 -14.27 12.01 5.97
CA ALA A 111 -13.68 13.28 6.41
C ALA A 111 -14.75 14.29 6.85
N ARG A 112 -14.31 15.36 7.53
CA ARG A 112 -15.18 16.51 7.82
C ARG A 112 -15.39 17.36 6.56
N PRO A 113 -16.52 18.09 6.44
CA PRO A 113 -16.75 18.99 5.33
C PRO A 113 -15.59 20.00 5.13
N LYS A 114 -15.10 20.12 3.91
CA LYS A 114 -13.98 21.01 3.52
C LYS A 114 -12.64 20.68 4.19
N ARG A 115 -12.53 19.55 4.86
CA ARG A 115 -11.32 19.08 5.56
C ARG A 115 -10.72 17.85 4.88
N TYR A 116 -10.82 17.77 3.55
CA TYR A 116 -10.12 16.84 2.67
C TYR A 116 -10.20 17.30 1.21
N ILE A 117 -9.70 16.48 0.29
CA ILE A 117 -9.79 16.71 -1.15
C ILE A 117 -11.27 16.62 -1.56
N ARG A 118 -11.74 17.66 -2.26
CA ARG A 118 -13.14 17.76 -2.67
C ARG A 118 -13.58 16.57 -3.52
N GLU A 119 -14.79 16.06 -3.29
CA GLU A 119 -15.46 15.00 -4.04
C GLU A 119 -14.84 13.59 -3.87
N LEU A 120 -13.72 13.42 -3.18
CA LEU A 120 -13.13 12.09 -2.94
C LEU A 120 -13.80 11.34 -1.78
N GLY A 121 -14.10 12.05 -0.69
CA GLY A 121 -14.60 11.46 0.54
C GLY A 121 -16.10 11.57 0.74
N ILE A 122 -16.57 10.87 1.79
CA ILE A 122 -17.86 11.10 2.42
C ILE A 122 -17.65 12.21 3.44
N GLU A 123 -18.40 13.30 3.31
CA GLU A 123 -18.34 14.40 4.28
C GLU A 123 -19.31 14.12 5.43
N VAL A 124 -18.81 14.12 6.67
CA VAL A 124 -19.58 13.91 7.92
C VAL A 124 -19.49 15.18 8.74
N ASP A 125 -20.60 15.90 8.86
CA ASP A 125 -20.66 17.18 9.59
C ASP A 125 -20.91 16.95 11.10
N ASP A 126 -21.76 16.01 11.44
CA ASP A 126 -22.02 15.64 12.84
C ASP A 126 -21.20 14.39 13.22
N GLU A 127 -20.26 14.54 14.16
CA GLU A 127 -19.42 13.42 14.62
C GLU A 127 -20.23 12.25 15.20
N ARG A 128 -21.46 12.49 15.66
CA ARG A 128 -22.33 11.42 16.18
C ARG A 128 -22.76 10.44 15.09
N GLU A 129 -22.71 10.82 13.81
CA GLU A 129 -23.03 9.97 12.68
C GLU A 129 -21.82 9.15 12.23
N LEU A 130 -20.61 9.49 12.68
CA LEU A 130 -19.37 8.85 12.25
C LEU A 130 -19.37 7.32 12.43
N PRO A 131 -19.79 6.75 13.58
CA PRO A 131 -19.82 5.30 13.77
C PRO A 131 -20.72 4.56 12.79
N ASP A 132 -21.88 5.12 12.45
CA ASP A 132 -22.82 4.50 11.51
C ASP A 132 -22.27 4.52 10.08
N ILE A 133 -21.65 5.63 9.68
CA ILE A 133 -20.99 5.76 8.37
C ILE A 133 -19.79 4.82 8.26
N VAL A 134 -19.00 4.70 9.32
CA VAL A 134 -17.87 3.76 9.40
C VAL A 134 -18.37 2.32 9.27
N ALA A 135 -19.42 1.93 10.00
CA ALA A 135 -20.03 0.61 9.88
C ALA A 135 -20.58 0.33 8.47
N GLU A 136 -21.16 1.34 7.82
CA GLU A 136 -21.58 1.22 6.42
C GLU A 136 -20.40 0.96 5.48
N GLN A 137 -19.30 1.72 5.61
CA GLN A 137 -18.10 1.53 4.80
C GLN A 137 -17.42 0.20 5.11
N ALA A 138 -17.41 -0.27 6.36
CA ALA A 138 -16.92 -1.59 6.74
C ALA A 138 -17.65 -2.73 6.00
N ARG A 139 -18.99 -2.65 5.90
CA ARG A 139 -19.79 -3.62 5.14
C ARG A 139 -19.60 -3.53 3.62
N ARG A 140 -19.22 -2.35 3.11
CA ARG A 140 -18.95 -2.12 1.67
C ARG A 140 -17.53 -2.43 1.26
N GLY A 141 -16.57 -2.32 2.18
CA GLY A 141 -15.17 -2.60 1.95
C GLY A 141 -14.84 -4.08 1.96
N ASP A 142 -13.57 -4.37 1.79
CA ASP A 142 -13.01 -5.73 1.83
C ASP A 142 -12.25 -5.93 3.15
N GLY A 143 -12.89 -5.58 4.29
CA GLY A 143 -12.33 -5.69 5.63
C GLY A 143 -11.46 -4.51 6.06
N TRP A 144 -11.60 -3.36 5.42
CA TRP A 144 -10.93 -2.11 5.78
C TRP A 144 -11.87 -0.91 5.69
N VAL A 145 -11.57 0.13 6.50
CA VAL A 145 -12.20 1.45 6.43
C VAL A 145 -11.11 2.52 6.45
N LYS A 146 -11.27 3.59 5.67
CA LYS A 146 -10.35 4.72 5.61
C LYS A 146 -10.94 5.97 6.27
N LEU A 147 -10.28 6.44 7.32
CA LEU A 147 -10.52 7.75 7.92
C LEU A 147 -9.47 8.77 7.42
N VAL A 148 -9.87 10.03 7.43
CA VAL A 148 -8.93 11.17 7.40
C VAL A 148 -8.77 11.61 8.85
N GLY A 149 -7.60 11.41 9.44
CA GLY A 149 -7.31 11.73 10.85
C GLY A 149 -7.02 13.21 11.06
N ASP A 150 -6.25 13.82 10.17
CA ASP A 150 -5.95 15.26 10.19
C ASP A 150 -5.99 15.87 8.79
N TRP A 151 -6.09 17.17 8.73
CA TRP A 151 -5.98 17.98 7.52
C TRP A 151 -5.77 19.43 7.89
N ILE A 152 -5.37 20.27 6.92
CA ILE A 152 -5.27 21.72 7.16
C ILE A 152 -6.61 22.28 7.67
N ASP A 153 -6.56 22.95 8.81
CA ASP A 153 -7.63 23.81 9.32
C ASP A 153 -7.31 25.27 8.95
N ARG A 154 -8.10 25.80 8.00
CA ARG A 154 -7.87 27.16 7.50
C ARG A 154 -8.13 28.24 8.54
N SER A 155 -8.84 27.94 9.64
CA SER A 155 -9.10 28.90 10.71
C SER A 155 -7.90 29.09 11.63
N ILE A 156 -7.09 28.06 11.81
CA ILE A 156 -5.83 28.11 12.57
C ILE A 156 -4.60 28.22 11.67
N GLY A 157 -4.75 27.88 10.39
CA GLY A 157 -3.70 27.99 9.38
C GLY A 157 -2.64 26.90 9.44
N ASP A 158 -2.97 25.72 10.04
CA ASP A 158 -2.08 24.57 10.16
C ASP A 158 -2.88 23.25 10.14
N LEU A 159 -2.18 22.10 10.21
CA LEU A 159 -2.78 20.78 10.43
C LEU A 159 -3.52 20.74 11.76
N ALA A 160 -4.65 20.07 11.78
CA ALA A 160 -5.38 19.79 13.00
C ALA A 160 -6.19 18.48 12.89
N PRO A 161 -6.47 17.78 13.99
CA PRO A 161 -7.35 16.63 14.03
C PRO A 161 -8.74 16.96 13.45
N LEU A 162 -9.36 15.95 12.81
CA LEU A 162 -10.72 16.09 12.30
C LEU A 162 -11.80 15.70 13.33
N TRP A 163 -11.46 14.80 14.23
CA TRP A 163 -12.40 14.10 15.10
C TRP A 163 -12.02 14.24 16.56
N SER A 164 -13.01 14.25 17.45
CA SER A 164 -12.77 14.09 18.89
C SER A 164 -12.37 12.65 19.22
N ASP A 165 -11.66 12.46 20.35
CA ASP A 165 -11.27 11.12 20.82
C ASP A 165 -12.48 10.21 21.03
N ALA A 166 -13.59 10.75 21.54
CA ALA A 166 -14.83 9.99 21.73
C ALA A 166 -15.44 9.53 20.39
N ALA A 167 -15.39 10.37 19.35
CA ALA A 167 -15.87 9.99 18.02
C ALA A 167 -14.97 8.93 17.38
N LEU A 168 -13.64 9.05 17.53
CA LEU A 168 -12.67 8.05 17.05
C LEU A 168 -12.89 6.70 17.72
N GLN A 169 -13.02 6.66 19.05
CA GLN A 169 -13.29 5.42 19.78
C GLN A 169 -14.57 4.75 19.29
N ALA A 170 -15.67 5.49 19.19
CA ALA A 170 -16.95 4.94 18.74
C ALA A 170 -16.90 4.44 17.29
N ALA A 171 -16.18 5.15 16.42
CA ALA A 171 -16.04 4.82 15.01
C ALA A 171 -15.19 3.56 14.78
N ILE A 172 -14.03 3.47 15.45
CA ILE A 172 -13.13 2.32 15.34
C ILE A 172 -13.78 1.07 15.93
N ASP A 173 -14.46 1.19 17.11
CA ASP A 173 -15.25 0.12 17.66
C ASP A 173 -16.37 -0.35 16.71
N ALA A 174 -16.99 0.57 15.95
CA ALA A 174 -18.00 0.22 14.97
C ALA A 174 -17.44 -0.59 13.82
N ALA A 175 -16.27 -0.22 13.29
CA ALA A 175 -15.56 -0.99 12.25
C ALA A 175 -15.17 -2.39 12.76
N HIS A 176 -14.59 -2.46 13.95
CA HIS A 176 -14.17 -3.73 14.56
C HIS A 176 -15.35 -4.68 14.81
N ARG A 177 -16.52 -4.17 15.22
CA ARG A 177 -17.75 -4.98 15.34
C ARG A 177 -18.21 -5.58 14.01
N GLU A 178 -17.96 -4.88 12.89
CA GLU A 178 -18.22 -5.40 11.53
C GLU A 178 -17.09 -6.29 11.00
N GLY A 179 -16.04 -6.54 11.80
CA GLY A 179 -14.87 -7.34 11.41
C GLY A 179 -13.90 -6.63 10.48
N ALA A 180 -13.99 -5.31 10.35
CA ALA A 180 -13.09 -4.50 9.53
C ALA A 180 -12.01 -3.82 10.37
N ARG A 181 -10.82 -3.69 9.79
CA ARG A 181 -9.71 -2.88 10.30
C ARG A 181 -9.87 -1.42 9.85
N VAL A 182 -9.27 -0.50 10.59
CA VAL A 182 -9.33 0.94 10.29
C VAL A 182 -7.94 1.47 10.00
N THR A 183 -7.83 2.26 8.94
CA THR A 183 -6.63 3.03 8.63
C THR A 183 -6.95 4.52 8.54
N ALA A 184 -5.99 5.38 8.91
CA ALA A 184 -6.16 6.82 8.90
C ALA A 184 -5.01 7.53 8.19
N HIS A 185 -5.36 8.49 7.32
CA HIS A 185 -4.45 9.52 6.84
C HIS A 185 -4.03 10.42 7.99
N VAL A 186 -2.73 10.58 8.24
CA VAL A 186 -2.21 11.47 9.29
C VAL A 186 -0.85 12.04 8.86
N PHE A 187 -0.78 13.37 8.80
CA PHE A 187 0.50 14.08 8.58
C PHE A 187 1.09 14.64 9.86
N GLY A 188 0.27 15.34 10.67
CA GLY A 188 0.72 16.02 11.88
C GLY A 188 0.74 15.13 13.12
N GLU A 189 1.17 15.71 14.22
CA GLU A 189 1.35 15.03 15.51
C GLU A 189 0.02 14.83 16.26
N ASP A 190 -0.84 15.83 16.23
CA ASP A 190 -1.94 16.01 17.20
C ASP A 190 -3.06 14.98 17.06
N ALA A 191 -3.24 14.38 15.88
CA ALA A 191 -4.27 13.35 15.66
C ALA A 191 -3.83 11.94 16.12
N LEU A 192 -2.52 11.70 16.25
CA LEU A 192 -1.96 10.38 16.51
C LEU A 192 -2.34 9.80 17.88
N PRO A 193 -2.27 10.56 19.02
CA PRO A 193 -2.61 10.03 20.31
C PRO A 193 -4.04 9.49 20.39
N GLY A 194 -5.03 10.27 19.92
CA GLY A 194 -6.44 9.87 19.95
C GLY A 194 -6.75 8.65 19.08
N LEU A 195 -6.10 8.55 17.88
CA LEU A 195 -6.23 7.37 17.03
C LEU A 195 -5.65 6.11 17.68
N LEU A 196 -4.48 6.23 18.32
CA LEU A 196 -3.84 5.10 19.01
C LEU A 196 -4.63 4.67 20.25
N ASP A 197 -5.19 5.62 21.03
CA ASP A 197 -6.06 5.33 22.17
C ASP A 197 -7.34 4.61 21.74
N ALA A 198 -7.87 4.98 20.57
CA ALA A 198 -9.05 4.33 19.98
C ALA A 198 -8.75 2.95 19.35
N GLY A 199 -7.51 2.50 19.32
CA GLY A 199 -7.14 1.17 18.80
C GLY A 199 -7.07 1.07 17.28
N ILE A 200 -6.59 2.12 16.60
CA ILE A 200 -6.40 2.13 15.14
C ILE A 200 -5.46 0.99 14.69
N ASP A 201 -5.75 0.37 13.55
CA ASP A 201 -4.97 -0.76 13.04
C ASP A 201 -3.79 -0.34 12.15
N CYS A 202 -3.90 0.81 11.47
CA CYS A 202 -2.86 1.29 10.56
C CYS A 202 -2.85 2.83 10.48
N ILE A 203 -1.66 3.39 10.47
CA ILE A 203 -1.41 4.82 10.17
C ILE A 203 -0.83 4.93 8.76
N GLU A 204 -1.41 5.81 7.96
CA GLU A 204 -0.88 6.18 6.65
C GLU A 204 -0.03 7.43 6.78
N HIS A 205 1.09 7.49 6.05
CA HIS A 205 2.09 8.56 6.06
C HIS A 205 2.83 8.66 7.40
N GLY A 206 2.17 9.03 8.48
CA GLY A 206 2.73 9.03 9.84
C GLY A 206 3.91 9.99 10.02
N THR A 207 3.99 11.07 9.24
CA THR A 207 5.13 12.02 9.29
C THR A 207 5.26 12.72 10.63
N GLY A 208 4.16 12.86 11.39
CA GLY A 208 4.09 13.45 12.72
C GLY A 208 4.40 12.49 13.88
N LEU A 209 4.80 11.24 13.63
CA LEU A 209 5.11 10.30 14.69
C LEU A 209 6.24 10.80 15.61
N THR A 210 6.02 10.69 16.90
CA THR A 210 6.95 11.00 18.00
C THR A 210 7.44 9.69 18.65
N ASP A 211 8.45 9.76 19.51
CA ASP A 211 8.96 8.56 20.21
C ASP A 211 7.87 7.89 21.07
N ASP A 212 6.97 8.68 21.67
CA ASP A 212 5.83 8.15 22.43
C ASP A 212 4.87 7.38 21.52
N THR A 213 4.43 8.01 20.42
CA THR A 213 3.49 7.38 19.49
C THR A 213 4.09 6.17 18.78
N ILE A 214 5.38 6.21 18.44
CA ILE A 214 6.14 5.06 17.90
C ILE A 214 6.14 3.89 18.90
N THR A 215 6.46 4.17 20.17
CA THR A 215 6.47 3.15 21.22
C THR A 215 5.09 2.50 21.38
N ARG A 216 4.03 3.30 21.34
CA ARG A 216 2.65 2.81 21.43
C ARG A 216 2.25 1.98 20.21
N MET A 217 2.61 2.40 19.00
CA MET A 217 2.39 1.62 17.78
C MET A 217 3.07 0.25 17.85
N ALA A 218 4.33 0.21 18.26
CA ALA A 218 5.07 -1.04 18.41
C ALA A 218 4.43 -1.98 19.43
N ALA A 219 3.99 -1.43 20.58
CA ALA A 219 3.34 -2.21 21.64
C ALA A 219 1.97 -2.78 21.23
N HIS A 220 1.20 -2.05 20.43
CA HIS A 220 -0.13 -2.46 19.97
C HIS A 220 -0.12 -3.24 18.65
N GLY A 221 1.02 -3.26 17.93
CA GLY A 221 1.11 -3.83 16.59
C GLY A 221 0.41 -2.99 15.52
N THR A 222 0.18 -1.70 15.78
CA THR A 222 -0.38 -0.77 14.79
C THR A 222 0.59 -0.60 13.63
N ALA A 223 0.14 -0.86 12.41
CA ALA A 223 0.99 -0.79 11.23
C ALA A 223 1.24 0.65 10.76
N LEU A 224 2.35 0.86 10.05
CA LEU A 224 2.67 2.09 9.32
C LEU A 224 2.81 1.80 7.83
N VAL A 225 2.17 2.61 6.99
CA VAL A 225 2.43 2.67 5.55
C VAL A 225 2.94 4.08 5.23
N PRO A 226 4.26 4.27 5.13
CA PRO A 226 4.86 5.61 5.19
C PRO A 226 4.73 6.42 3.91
N THR A 227 4.47 5.80 2.75
CA THR A 227 4.30 6.48 1.46
C THR A 227 5.39 7.51 1.15
N LEU A 228 6.65 7.13 1.33
CA LEU A 228 7.77 8.06 1.28
C LEU A 228 7.85 8.85 -0.03
N ILE A 229 7.53 8.21 -1.16
CA ILE A 229 7.51 8.91 -2.46
C ILE A 229 6.41 9.96 -2.56
N ASN A 230 5.30 9.81 -1.80
CA ASN A 230 4.30 10.87 -1.69
C ASN A 230 4.78 12.00 -0.77
N ILE A 231 5.45 11.67 0.34
CA ILE A 231 6.02 12.67 1.26
C ILE A 231 7.04 13.58 0.54
N ASP A 232 7.73 13.09 -0.48
CA ASP A 232 8.63 13.90 -1.32
C ASP A 232 7.92 15.03 -2.09
N THR A 233 6.58 15.01 -2.15
CA THR A 233 5.79 16.12 -2.73
C THR A 233 5.54 17.28 -1.76
N PHE A 234 5.80 17.11 -0.44
CA PHE A 234 5.51 18.10 0.59
C PHE A 234 6.15 19.47 0.38
N PRO A 235 7.40 19.61 -0.09
CA PRO A 235 7.96 20.90 -0.43
C PRO A 235 7.11 21.67 -1.46
N GLY A 236 6.61 20.98 -2.50
CA GLY A 236 5.72 21.56 -3.50
C GLY A 236 4.36 21.98 -2.92
N ILE A 237 3.80 21.17 -1.99
CA ILE A 237 2.57 21.52 -1.27
C ILE A 237 2.80 22.78 -0.43
N ALA A 238 3.93 22.85 0.29
CA ALA A 238 4.29 24.01 1.11
C ALA A 238 4.49 25.27 0.26
N ASP A 239 5.11 25.18 -0.92
CA ASP A 239 5.29 26.30 -1.84
C ASP A 239 3.95 26.85 -2.36
N GLY A 240 2.96 25.97 -2.56
CA GLY A 240 1.59 26.36 -2.92
C GLY A 240 0.78 26.98 -1.80
N ALA A 241 1.23 26.86 -0.54
CA ALA A 241 0.48 27.24 0.66
C ALA A 241 0.84 28.66 1.20
N SER A 242 1.15 29.60 0.34
CA SER A 242 1.61 30.96 0.73
C SER A 242 0.65 31.72 1.67
N LYS A 243 -0.64 31.40 1.66
CA LYS A 243 -1.66 31.96 2.56
C LYS A 243 -1.61 31.42 3.98
N PHE A 244 -0.90 30.31 4.21
CA PHE A 244 -0.82 29.56 5.47
C PHE A 244 0.65 29.28 5.81
N PRO A 245 1.40 30.30 6.25
CA PRO A 245 2.86 30.17 6.46
C PRO A 245 3.21 29.15 7.56
N ALA A 246 2.38 29.01 8.60
CA ALA A 246 2.58 27.98 9.65
C ALA A 246 2.48 26.59 9.04
N TYR A 247 1.42 26.29 8.31
CA TYR A 247 1.25 25.02 7.59
C TYR A 247 2.40 24.76 6.62
N ALA A 248 2.82 25.76 5.84
CA ALA A 248 3.94 25.58 4.91
C ALA A 248 5.26 25.28 5.62
N ALA A 249 5.53 25.90 6.76
CA ALA A 249 6.70 25.61 7.57
C ALA A 249 6.62 24.19 8.19
N HIS A 250 5.45 23.82 8.70
CA HIS A 250 5.18 22.52 9.28
C HIS A 250 5.37 21.41 8.25
N MET A 251 4.78 21.50 7.05
CA MET A 251 4.95 20.51 5.97
C MET A 251 6.41 20.33 5.57
N ARG A 252 7.22 21.38 5.54
CA ARG A 252 8.66 21.28 5.27
C ARG A 252 9.41 20.58 6.42
N ASP A 253 8.99 20.83 7.67
CA ASP A 253 9.57 20.15 8.83
C ASP A 253 9.25 18.65 8.81
N LEU A 254 7.98 18.29 8.59
CA LEU A 254 7.53 16.90 8.45
C LEU A 254 8.30 16.17 7.34
N HIS A 255 8.48 16.82 6.18
CA HIS A 255 9.30 16.28 5.09
C HIS A 255 10.74 16.02 5.53
N ARG A 256 11.39 17.04 6.14
CA ARG A 256 12.81 16.96 6.52
C ARG A 256 13.10 15.80 7.46
N ARG A 257 12.19 15.49 8.41
CA ARG A 257 12.38 14.45 9.42
C ARG A 257 11.76 13.09 9.05
N SER A 258 11.07 12.99 7.92
CA SER A 258 10.27 11.79 7.57
C SER A 258 11.09 10.50 7.54
N ARG A 259 12.28 10.51 6.91
CA ARG A 259 13.14 9.31 6.84
C ARG A 259 13.63 8.88 8.22
N ASP A 260 14.04 9.82 9.06
CA ASP A 260 14.44 9.56 10.45
C ASP A 260 13.27 9.02 11.28
N THR A 261 12.08 9.57 11.09
CA THR A 261 10.87 9.10 11.76
C THR A 261 10.55 7.64 11.40
N VAL A 262 10.64 7.28 10.11
CA VAL A 262 10.42 5.90 9.65
C VAL A 262 11.54 4.97 10.14
N ALA A 263 12.80 5.43 10.17
CA ALA A 263 13.92 4.66 10.73
C ALA A 263 13.68 4.31 12.21
N ARG A 264 13.30 5.31 13.03
CA ARG A 264 13.00 5.11 14.46
C ARG A 264 11.81 4.16 14.66
N ALA A 265 10.76 4.27 13.84
CA ALA A 265 9.63 3.36 13.88
C ALA A 265 10.05 1.92 13.54
N HIS A 266 10.91 1.74 12.53
CA HIS A 266 11.47 0.44 12.17
C HIS A 266 12.32 -0.17 13.29
N GLU A 267 13.22 0.62 13.88
CA GLU A 267 14.08 0.20 15.00
C GLU A 267 13.27 -0.17 16.25
N ALA A 268 12.15 0.52 16.48
CA ALA A 268 11.22 0.22 17.57
C ALA A 268 10.35 -1.03 17.33
N GLY A 269 10.41 -1.63 16.12
CA GLY A 269 9.65 -2.82 15.79
C GLY A 269 8.22 -2.56 15.33
N VAL A 270 7.87 -1.34 14.91
CA VAL A 270 6.59 -1.05 14.26
C VAL A 270 6.47 -1.85 12.97
N PRO A 271 5.36 -2.57 12.72
CA PRO A 271 5.14 -3.22 11.42
C PRO A 271 5.04 -2.18 10.31
N ILE A 272 5.94 -2.23 9.32
CA ILE A 272 5.97 -1.24 8.22
C ILE A 272 5.82 -1.95 6.89
N TYR A 273 4.91 -1.42 6.05
CA TYR A 273 4.61 -1.96 4.72
C TYR A 273 4.67 -0.85 3.66
N THR A 274 4.96 -1.24 2.42
CA THR A 274 5.05 -0.26 1.31
C THR A 274 3.68 0.13 0.80
N GLY A 275 3.55 1.41 0.47
CA GLY A 275 2.39 1.98 -0.22
C GLY A 275 2.80 3.25 -0.93
N THR A 276 2.32 3.46 -2.14
CA THR A 276 2.78 4.55 -3.01
C THR A 276 1.96 5.84 -2.86
N ASP A 277 0.73 5.73 -2.39
CA ASP A 277 -0.29 6.78 -2.49
C ASP A 277 -0.57 7.16 -3.97
N ALA A 278 -0.47 6.16 -4.87
CA ALA A 278 -0.77 6.33 -6.28
C ALA A 278 -2.25 6.68 -6.50
N GLY A 279 -2.48 7.55 -7.45
CA GLY A 279 -3.70 8.34 -7.59
C GLY A 279 -3.46 9.75 -7.04
N GLY A 280 -4.00 10.79 -7.62
CA GLY A 280 -3.69 12.15 -7.18
C GLY A 280 -2.26 12.61 -7.54
N SER A 281 -1.38 12.74 -6.56
CA SER A 281 -0.02 13.27 -6.78
C SER A 281 0.96 12.27 -7.38
N ILE A 282 0.80 11.00 -7.07
CA ILE A 282 1.69 9.93 -7.52
C ILE A 282 1.02 9.12 -8.64
N ARG A 283 1.79 8.77 -9.66
CA ARG A 283 1.32 7.89 -10.74
C ARG A 283 1.34 6.44 -10.28
N HIS A 284 0.43 5.63 -10.79
CA HIS A 284 0.45 4.18 -10.61
C HIS A 284 1.73 3.53 -11.16
N GLY A 285 2.08 2.34 -10.64
CA GLY A 285 3.25 1.57 -11.08
C GLY A 285 4.57 1.96 -10.41
N ARG A 286 4.53 2.68 -9.29
CA ARG A 286 5.71 3.22 -8.60
C ARG A 286 6.13 2.43 -7.36
N ILE A 287 5.64 1.19 -7.19
CA ILE A 287 5.94 0.38 -5.98
C ILE A 287 7.43 0.11 -5.80
N ALA A 288 8.19 -0.05 -6.89
CA ALA A 288 9.64 -0.22 -6.81
C ALA A 288 10.33 0.99 -6.18
N ASP A 289 9.86 2.20 -6.50
CA ASP A 289 10.42 3.43 -5.95
C ASP A 289 10.17 3.54 -4.44
N GLU A 290 8.97 3.14 -3.97
CA GLU A 290 8.66 3.13 -2.53
C GLU A 290 9.51 2.10 -1.78
N ILE A 291 9.71 0.90 -2.34
CA ILE A 291 10.62 -0.11 -1.75
C ILE A 291 12.05 0.45 -1.66
N ILE A 292 12.53 1.15 -2.68
CA ILE A 292 13.86 1.77 -2.68
C ILE A 292 13.92 2.88 -1.63
N ALA A 293 12.88 3.72 -1.51
CA ALA A 293 12.83 4.83 -0.55
C ALA A 293 12.92 4.34 0.91
N LEU A 294 12.42 3.14 1.23
CA LEU A 294 12.62 2.56 2.57
C LEU A 294 14.11 2.36 2.91
N THR A 295 14.97 2.10 1.92
CA THR A 295 16.41 1.97 2.21
C THR A 295 17.06 3.30 2.60
N GLU A 296 16.53 4.42 2.12
CA GLU A 296 16.92 5.77 2.55
C GLU A 296 16.51 6.05 4.01
N ALA A 297 15.49 5.34 4.49
CA ALA A 297 15.06 5.33 5.89
C ALA A 297 15.73 4.22 6.72
N GLY A 298 16.89 3.69 6.28
CA GLY A 298 17.71 2.76 7.05
C GLY A 298 17.34 1.28 6.96
N PHE A 299 16.35 0.91 6.13
CA PHE A 299 16.05 -0.51 5.91
C PHE A 299 17.17 -1.19 5.14
N SER A 300 17.51 -2.43 5.53
CA SER A 300 18.29 -3.26 4.62
C SER A 300 17.48 -3.58 3.35
N PRO A 301 18.12 -3.82 2.19
CA PRO A 301 17.39 -4.20 0.98
C PRO A 301 16.47 -5.41 1.19
N HIS A 302 16.86 -6.37 2.03
CA HIS A 302 16.03 -7.52 2.36
C HIS A 302 14.76 -7.10 3.13
N HIS A 303 14.87 -6.22 4.13
CA HIS A 303 13.72 -5.76 4.90
C HIS A 303 12.79 -4.87 4.07
N ALA A 304 13.34 -3.98 3.22
CA ALA A 304 12.55 -3.16 2.32
C ALA A 304 11.76 -4.03 1.32
N LEU A 305 12.40 -5.05 0.75
CA LEU A 305 11.75 -5.99 -0.15
C LEU A 305 10.68 -6.83 0.59
N ALA A 306 10.95 -7.26 1.81
CA ALA A 306 10.01 -7.98 2.64
C ALA A 306 8.74 -7.16 2.92
N ALA A 307 8.91 -5.87 3.26
CA ALA A 307 7.82 -4.92 3.48
C ALA A 307 6.96 -4.69 2.23
N GLY A 308 7.53 -4.83 1.03
CA GLY A 308 6.84 -4.68 -0.26
C GLY A 308 6.40 -5.98 -0.92
N SER A 309 6.60 -7.14 -0.28
CA SER A 309 6.24 -8.43 -0.86
C SER A 309 5.66 -9.37 0.19
N TRP A 310 6.43 -10.35 0.68
CA TRP A 310 5.89 -11.46 1.48
C TRP A 310 5.34 -11.06 2.84
N GLN A 311 5.93 -10.07 3.54
CA GLN A 311 5.39 -9.58 4.81
C GLN A 311 4.08 -8.82 4.62
N ALA A 312 4.02 -7.92 3.63
CA ALA A 312 2.79 -7.19 3.31
C ALA A 312 1.66 -8.13 2.87
N ARG A 313 1.98 -9.17 2.06
CA ARG A 313 0.99 -10.20 1.70
C ARG A 313 0.45 -10.92 2.93
N GLY A 314 1.32 -11.34 3.84
CA GLY A 314 0.93 -11.99 5.11
C GLY A 314 0.06 -11.09 5.98
N TRP A 315 0.42 -9.81 6.12
CA TRP A 315 -0.37 -8.82 6.84
C TRP A 315 -1.78 -8.60 6.27
N LEU A 316 -1.89 -8.67 4.94
CA LEU A 316 -3.17 -8.58 4.24
C LEU A 316 -3.91 -9.91 4.12
N GLY A 317 -3.41 -10.99 4.76
CA GLY A 317 -4.06 -12.29 4.78
C GLY A 317 -3.89 -13.11 3.49
N HIS A 318 -2.87 -12.81 2.69
CA HIS A 318 -2.59 -13.52 1.44
C HIS A 318 -1.35 -14.40 1.54
N ARG A 319 -1.40 -15.54 0.85
CA ARG A 319 -0.31 -16.52 0.83
C ARG A 319 0.83 -16.09 -0.10
N GLY A 320 2.03 -16.58 0.20
CA GLY A 320 3.23 -16.44 -0.63
C GLY A 320 3.37 -17.55 -1.69
N ILE A 321 4.62 -17.94 -1.98
CA ILE A 321 4.96 -19.00 -2.95
C ILE A 321 4.97 -20.35 -2.23
N GLU A 322 3.80 -20.97 -2.12
CA GLU A 322 3.62 -22.27 -1.47
C GLU A 322 2.59 -23.13 -2.22
N PRO A 323 2.64 -24.45 -2.12
CA PRO A 323 1.66 -25.32 -2.77
C PRO A 323 0.22 -24.97 -2.35
N GLY A 324 -0.68 -24.92 -3.32
CA GLY A 324 -2.09 -24.54 -3.13
C GLY A 324 -2.34 -23.03 -3.09
N ALA A 325 -1.31 -22.19 -3.13
CA ALA A 325 -1.47 -20.74 -3.29
C ALA A 325 -1.75 -20.38 -4.75
N PRO A 326 -2.44 -19.26 -5.01
CA PRO A 326 -2.48 -18.68 -6.35
C PRO A 326 -1.06 -18.42 -6.86
N ALA A 327 -0.83 -18.68 -8.15
CA ALA A 327 0.46 -18.41 -8.77
C ALA A 327 0.57 -16.92 -9.12
N ASP A 328 0.83 -16.10 -8.09
CA ASP A 328 0.99 -14.65 -8.15
C ASP A 328 2.43 -14.31 -7.74
N PHE A 329 3.33 -14.21 -8.72
CA PHE A 329 4.75 -13.97 -8.46
C PHE A 329 5.43 -13.21 -9.60
N VAL A 330 6.60 -12.66 -9.29
CA VAL A 330 7.43 -11.90 -10.24
C VAL A 330 8.80 -12.57 -10.33
N VAL A 331 9.37 -12.58 -11.54
CA VAL A 331 10.72 -13.08 -11.82
C VAL A 331 11.61 -11.91 -12.23
N TYR A 332 12.80 -11.86 -11.66
CA TYR A 332 13.84 -10.87 -12.00
C TYR A 332 15.11 -11.58 -12.48
N ASP A 333 15.85 -10.92 -13.38
CA ASP A 333 17.11 -11.47 -13.92
C ASP A 333 18.28 -11.32 -12.92
N GLU A 334 18.20 -10.34 -12.00
CA GLU A 334 19.20 -10.06 -10.98
C GLU A 334 18.61 -10.22 -9.56
N ASP A 335 19.49 -10.45 -8.58
CA ASP A 335 19.07 -10.54 -7.18
C ASP A 335 18.58 -9.18 -6.66
N PRO A 336 17.29 -9.00 -6.42
CA PRO A 336 16.77 -7.72 -5.95
C PRO A 336 17.25 -7.35 -4.54
N ARG A 337 17.81 -8.29 -3.76
CA ARG A 337 18.40 -8.00 -2.44
C ARG A 337 19.75 -7.31 -2.56
N THR A 338 20.41 -7.43 -3.71
CA THR A 338 21.70 -6.78 -3.99
C THR A 338 21.55 -5.56 -4.90
N ASN A 339 20.48 -5.51 -5.70
CA ASN A 339 20.19 -4.41 -6.62
C ASN A 339 18.68 -4.18 -6.70
N LEU A 340 18.14 -3.33 -5.83
CA LEU A 340 16.70 -3.02 -5.81
C LEU A 340 16.22 -2.31 -7.09
N ALA A 341 17.09 -1.67 -7.87
CA ALA A 341 16.70 -1.02 -9.12
C ALA A 341 16.13 -2.03 -10.15
N THR A 342 16.46 -3.31 -10.03
CA THR A 342 15.90 -4.38 -10.87
C THR A 342 14.38 -4.50 -10.71
N LEU A 343 13.81 -4.08 -9.56
CA LEU A 343 12.37 -4.14 -9.31
C LEU A 343 11.54 -3.34 -10.32
N SER A 344 12.10 -2.29 -10.90
CA SER A 344 11.45 -1.50 -11.95
C SER A 344 11.37 -2.22 -13.29
N ASN A 345 12.02 -3.38 -13.43
CA ASN A 345 12.16 -4.10 -14.71
C ASN A 345 11.93 -5.61 -14.54
N PRO A 346 10.72 -6.07 -14.19
CA PRO A 346 10.43 -7.49 -14.09
C PRO A 346 10.75 -8.22 -15.40
N ALA A 347 11.42 -9.36 -15.32
CA ALA A 347 11.65 -10.25 -16.46
C ALA A 347 10.38 -11.02 -16.83
N CYS A 348 9.60 -11.38 -15.79
CA CYS A 348 8.32 -12.06 -15.99
C CYS A 348 7.36 -11.71 -14.85
N VAL A 349 6.11 -11.41 -15.20
CA VAL A 349 5.00 -11.23 -14.26
C VAL A 349 4.01 -12.34 -14.45
N VAL A 350 3.72 -13.08 -13.37
CA VAL A 350 2.76 -14.18 -13.36
C VAL A 350 1.64 -13.84 -12.38
N LEU A 351 0.42 -13.77 -12.88
CA LEU A 351 -0.77 -13.49 -12.08
C LEU A 351 -1.81 -14.57 -12.33
N ARG A 352 -2.28 -15.21 -11.26
CA ARG A 352 -3.21 -16.36 -11.31
C ARG A 352 -2.78 -17.43 -12.32
N GLY A 353 -1.44 -17.65 -12.38
CA GLY A 353 -0.82 -18.64 -13.26
C GLY A 353 -0.80 -18.25 -14.75
N ARG A 354 -1.12 -17.01 -15.11
CA ARG A 354 -0.97 -16.48 -16.46
C ARG A 354 0.25 -15.59 -16.53
N VAL A 355 1.00 -15.71 -17.62
CA VAL A 355 2.16 -14.85 -17.91
C VAL A 355 1.65 -13.59 -18.62
N HIS A 356 1.77 -12.44 -17.96
CA HIS A 356 1.33 -11.14 -18.48
C HIS A 356 2.47 -10.33 -19.08
N LEU A 357 3.66 -10.40 -18.48
CA LEU A 357 4.88 -9.82 -19.00
C LEU A 357 5.92 -10.91 -19.10
N ARG A 358 6.58 -11.00 -20.26
CA ARG A 358 7.78 -11.83 -20.46
C ARG A 358 8.71 -11.07 -21.37
N ARG A 359 9.85 -10.64 -20.84
CA ARG A 359 10.97 -10.16 -21.68
C ARG A 359 11.73 -11.36 -22.23
N SER A 360 12.30 -11.23 -23.42
CA SER A 360 13.14 -12.29 -23.99
C SER A 360 14.25 -12.62 -22.99
N PRO A 361 14.56 -13.92 -22.75
CA PRO A 361 15.60 -14.30 -21.80
C PRO A 361 16.91 -13.63 -22.23
N VAL A 362 17.56 -12.93 -21.30
CA VAL A 362 18.95 -12.54 -21.45
C VAL A 362 19.74 -13.85 -21.53
N THR A 363 20.30 -14.14 -22.70
CA THR A 363 21.16 -15.30 -22.88
C THR A 363 22.41 -15.03 -22.06
N VAL A 364 22.52 -15.66 -20.91
CA VAL A 364 23.76 -15.66 -20.13
C VAL A 364 24.77 -16.43 -20.97
N HIS A 365 25.66 -15.74 -21.66
CA HIS A 365 26.84 -16.37 -22.23
C HIS A 365 27.67 -16.90 -21.08
N ARG A 366 27.82 -18.25 -21.05
CA ARG A 366 28.70 -18.99 -20.13
C ARG A 366 30.15 -18.64 -20.37
#